data_806b0760f136ede615de2cc288f0bd92
#
_entry.id   806b0760f136ede615de2cc288f0bd92
#
_cell.length_a   1.000
_cell.length_b   1.000
_cell.length_c   1.000
_cell.angle_alpha   90.00
_cell.angle_beta   90.00
_cell.angle_gamma   90.00
#
_symmetry.space_group_name_H-M   'P 1'
#
loop_
_entity.id
_entity.type
_entity.pdbx_description
1 polymer ?
#
loop_
_entity_poly.entity_id
_entity_poly.type
_entity_poly.pdbx_seq_one_letter_code
_entity_poly.pdbx_strand_id
1 'polypeptide(L)'
;MKKAIIYLTLLVGITSIIGACKKEDDSSSTSTLSAPTGVTATAGASQVSISWTVPYGASSHIVYWDNATGVSSSSTAITVNCCSNSYTHTGLDNDTTYYYKVAAVNSDGTGELSSEVNATTYKYLSSTSTASGSITVGSETMSGVYATECITTALSTLISAGRVPSDTASYGFMTVVTGSDNISEESQFFTDSSCTTNSLLLKTQYDNVTVGSASGSNYPLTLTKARSLITAGTTAGETFVEALWSNSINVTVGTEHTETYTGSTNPRYSLINLSSTTLYQSDVSESGTPSSVGNTALTKQ
;
A
#
# COMPACT_ATOMS: atom_id res chain seq x y z
N MET A 1 -0.18 57.46 30.84
CA MET A 1 -0.07 57.10 29.42
C MET A 1 0.08 55.59 29.37
N LYS A 2 -1.02 54.89 29.10
CA LYS A 2 -1.06 53.41 29.02
C LYS A 2 -0.94 53.01 27.56
N LYS A 3 0.14 52.32 27.17
CA LYS A 3 0.31 51.72 25.82
C LYS A 3 -0.45 50.40 25.79
N ALA A 4 -1.47 50.33 24.98
CA ALA A 4 -2.16 49.10 24.63
C ALA A 4 -1.35 48.35 23.58
N ILE A 5 -0.96 47.12 23.89
CA ILE A 5 -0.33 46.16 22.95
C ILE A 5 -1.49 45.39 22.35
N ILE A 6 -1.68 45.56 21.04
CA ILE A 6 -2.64 44.79 20.25
C ILE A 6 -1.93 43.51 19.81
N TYR A 7 -2.34 42.36 20.34
CA TYR A 7 -1.98 41.06 19.81
C TYR A 7 -2.80 40.76 18.55
N LEU A 8 -2.16 40.80 17.41
CA LEU A 8 -2.73 40.34 16.15
C LEU A 8 -2.57 38.80 16.09
N THR A 9 -3.61 38.10 16.50
CA THR A 9 -3.70 36.64 16.28
C THR A 9 -3.99 36.36 14.80
N LEU A 10 -2.98 35.87 14.08
CA LEU A 10 -3.13 35.39 12.72
C LEU A 10 -3.88 34.03 12.75
N LEU A 11 -5.20 34.10 12.58
CA LEU A 11 -6.03 32.92 12.40
C LEU A 11 -5.83 32.43 10.97
N VAL A 12 -4.99 31.41 10.80
CA VAL A 12 -4.87 30.66 9.52
C VAL A 12 -6.16 29.88 9.37
N GLY A 13 -7.12 30.48 8.67
CA GLY A 13 -8.34 29.79 8.28
C GLY A 13 -8.03 28.72 7.24
N ILE A 14 -8.17 27.48 7.64
CA ILE A 14 -8.33 26.36 6.70
C ILE A 14 -9.68 26.57 6.05
N THR A 15 -9.70 27.18 4.88
CA THR A 15 -10.90 27.22 4.04
C THR A 15 -11.10 25.83 3.46
N SER A 16 -11.87 25.00 4.17
CA SER A 16 -12.55 23.87 3.56
C SER A 16 -13.39 24.43 2.42
N ILE A 17 -12.98 24.16 1.17
CA ILE A 17 -13.81 24.44 0.01
C ILE A 17 -14.94 23.42 0.05
N ILE A 18 -15.98 23.74 0.82
CA ILE A 18 -17.27 23.08 0.70
C ILE A 18 -17.85 23.63 -0.60
N GLY A 19 -17.72 22.86 -1.67
CA GLY A 19 -18.42 23.12 -2.92
C GLY A 19 -19.92 23.08 -2.64
N ALA A 20 -20.51 24.24 -2.36
CA ALA A 20 -21.94 24.33 -2.18
C ALA A 20 -22.63 24.01 -3.51
N CYS A 21 -23.38 22.90 -3.56
CA CYS A 21 -24.41 22.70 -4.58
C CYS A 21 -25.43 23.83 -4.43
N LYS A 22 -25.32 24.84 -5.26
CA LYS A 22 -26.26 25.96 -5.29
C LYS A 22 -27.51 25.48 -6.02
N LYS A 23 -28.61 25.37 -5.28
CA LYS A 23 -29.93 25.20 -5.84
C LYS A 23 -30.37 26.56 -6.37
N GLU A 24 -30.34 26.76 -7.67
CA GLU A 24 -31.06 27.88 -8.30
C GLU A 24 -32.31 27.30 -8.95
N ASP A 25 -33.46 27.77 -8.43
CA ASP A 25 -34.75 27.65 -9.08
C ASP A 25 -34.71 28.58 -10.30
N ASP A 26 -34.69 28.02 -11.53
CA ASP A 26 -35.20 28.71 -12.70
C ASP A 26 -35.78 27.73 -13.71
N SER A 27 -36.90 28.15 -14.21
CA SER A 27 -37.87 27.61 -15.15
C SER A 27 -37.35 26.65 -16.23
N SER A 28 -37.93 25.45 -16.24
CA SER A 28 -38.39 24.71 -17.41
C SER A 28 -37.56 24.77 -18.70
N SER A 29 -36.36 24.22 -18.60
CA SER A 29 -35.79 23.43 -19.70
C SER A 29 -35.33 22.11 -19.12
N THR A 30 -35.73 20.99 -19.67
CA THR A 30 -35.19 19.67 -19.32
C THR A 30 -33.71 19.66 -19.66
N SER A 31 -32.91 20.18 -18.75
CA SER A 31 -31.45 20.16 -18.86
C SER A 31 -30.99 18.75 -18.50
N THR A 32 -30.80 17.90 -19.50
CA THR A 32 -30.12 16.65 -19.29
C THR A 32 -28.75 16.95 -18.70
N LEU A 33 -28.46 16.38 -17.51
CA LEU A 33 -27.17 16.50 -16.89
C LEU A 33 -26.08 15.94 -17.80
N SER A 34 -25.02 16.70 -18.01
CA SER A 34 -23.85 16.22 -18.72
C SER A 34 -23.17 15.09 -17.96
N ALA A 35 -22.52 14.19 -18.69
CA ALA A 35 -21.72 13.13 -18.11
C ALA A 35 -20.61 13.69 -17.21
N PRO A 36 -20.30 13.07 -16.06
CA PRO A 36 -19.10 13.36 -15.29
C PRO A 36 -17.84 13.22 -16.15
N THR A 37 -16.90 14.14 -15.99
CA THR A 37 -15.63 14.17 -16.73
C THR A 37 -14.44 13.86 -15.80
N GLY A 38 -13.26 13.60 -16.39
CA GLY A 38 -12.07 13.30 -15.61
C GLY A 38 -12.23 12.07 -14.70
N VAL A 39 -13.06 11.12 -15.12
CA VAL A 39 -13.26 9.88 -14.35
C VAL A 39 -11.97 9.08 -14.36
N THR A 40 -11.54 8.64 -13.19
CA THR A 40 -10.37 7.76 -13.01
C THR A 40 -10.74 6.58 -12.14
N ALA A 41 -10.09 5.45 -12.36
CA ALA A 41 -10.15 4.29 -11.48
C ALA A 41 -8.74 3.93 -11.05
N THR A 42 -8.50 3.87 -9.75
CA THR A 42 -7.21 3.55 -9.17
C THR A 42 -7.33 2.23 -8.41
N ALA A 43 -6.49 1.28 -8.80
CA ALA A 43 -6.44 -0.05 -8.19
C ALA A 43 -6.02 0.01 -6.72
N GLY A 44 -6.57 -0.88 -5.92
CA GLY A 44 -6.19 -1.16 -4.54
C GLY A 44 -6.29 -2.66 -4.25
N ALA A 45 -5.86 -3.07 -3.07
CA ALA A 45 -6.05 -4.45 -2.63
C ALA A 45 -7.53 -4.66 -2.29
N SER A 46 -8.16 -5.60 -2.99
CA SER A 46 -9.61 -5.89 -2.87
C SER A 46 -10.50 -4.65 -2.98
N GLN A 47 -10.02 -3.60 -3.64
CA GLN A 47 -10.78 -2.34 -3.81
C GLN A 47 -10.34 -1.58 -5.06
N VAL A 48 -11.21 -0.68 -5.50
CA VAL A 48 -10.92 0.32 -6.53
C VAL A 48 -11.44 1.68 -6.06
N SER A 49 -10.61 2.71 -6.13
CA SER A 49 -11.02 4.09 -5.87
C SER A 49 -11.36 4.78 -7.17
N ILE A 50 -12.59 5.24 -7.29
CA ILE A 50 -13.11 5.96 -8.45
C ILE A 50 -13.22 7.44 -8.10
N SER A 51 -12.75 8.35 -8.96
CA SER A 51 -12.95 9.79 -8.81
C SER A 51 -13.39 10.44 -10.11
N TRP A 52 -14.04 11.60 -10.01
CA TRP A 52 -14.59 12.33 -11.17
C TRP A 52 -14.72 13.81 -10.91
N THR A 53 -14.94 14.59 -11.98
CA THR A 53 -15.34 15.98 -11.87
C THR A 53 -16.86 16.04 -11.87
N VAL A 54 -17.42 16.69 -10.85
CA VAL A 54 -18.87 16.85 -10.67
C VAL A 54 -19.42 17.82 -11.70
N PRO A 55 -20.39 17.45 -12.55
CA PRO A 55 -21.03 18.36 -13.47
C PRO A 55 -21.96 19.34 -12.70
N TYR A 56 -22.11 20.52 -13.27
CA TYR A 56 -23.01 21.55 -12.68
C TYR A 56 -24.45 21.04 -12.62
N GLY A 57 -25.13 21.30 -11.50
CA GLY A 57 -26.53 20.91 -11.29
C GLY A 57 -26.74 19.48 -10.77
N ALA A 58 -25.67 18.71 -10.56
CA ALA A 58 -25.77 17.40 -9.93
C ALA A 58 -26.10 17.48 -8.44
N SER A 59 -27.03 16.64 -7.98
CA SER A 59 -27.38 16.48 -6.57
C SER A 59 -26.85 15.17 -5.96
N SER A 60 -26.52 14.18 -6.80
CA SER A 60 -25.89 12.92 -6.42
C SER A 60 -25.27 12.27 -7.64
N HIS A 61 -24.64 11.10 -7.46
CA HIS A 61 -24.04 10.33 -8.52
C HIS A 61 -24.43 8.86 -8.39
N ILE A 62 -24.39 8.14 -9.52
CA ILE A 62 -24.47 6.68 -9.54
C ILE A 62 -23.19 6.17 -10.18
N VAL A 63 -22.47 5.29 -9.49
CA VAL A 63 -21.35 4.53 -10.03
C VAL A 63 -21.88 3.18 -10.50
N TYR A 64 -21.83 2.94 -11.81
CA TYR A 64 -22.14 1.65 -12.41
C TYR A 64 -20.86 0.86 -12.59
N TRP A 65 -20.92 -0.45 -12.35
CA TRP A 65 -19.73 -1.28 -12.44
C TRP A 65 -20.06 -2.72 -12.88
N ASP A 66 -19.04 -3.39 -13.41
CA ASP A 66 -19.07 -4.82 -13.77
C ASP A 66 -17.63 -5.36 -13.77
N ASN A 67 -17.46 -6.68 -13.77
CA ASN A 67 -16.17 -7.34 -14.03
C ASN A 67 -15.94 -7.66 -15.52
N ALA A 68 -16.81 -7.17 -16.39
CA ALA A 68 -16.70 -7.23 -17.85
C ALA A 68 -16.83 -5.82 -18.44
N THR A 69 -16.19 -5.58 -19.58
CA THR A 69 -16.33 -4.33 -20.34
C THR A 69 -17.74 -4.15 -20.88
N GLY A 70 -18.14 -2.92 -21.14
CA GLY A 70 -19.47 -2.58 -21.63
C GLY A 70 -20.44 -2.16 -20.53
N VAL A 71 -19.94 -1.58 -19.44
CA VAL A 71 -20.77 -1.04 -18.36
C VAL A 71 -21.84 -0.10 -18.89
N SER A 72 -23.06 -0.29 -18.44
CA SER A 72 -24.25 0.46 -18.87
C SER A 72 -25.15 0.79 -17.66
N SER A 73 -26.24 1.50 -17.88
CA SER A 73 -27.24 1.79 -16.83
C SER A 73 -27.98 0.55 -16.31
N SER A 74 -27.79 -0.62 -16.93
CA SER A 74 -28.31 -1.91 -16.46
C SER A 74 -27.29 -2.71 -15.63
N SER A 75 -26.03 -2.26 -15.54
CA SER A 75 -24.99 -2.87 -14.71
C SER A 75 -25.24 -2.62 -13.22
N THR A 76 -24.49 -3.27 -12.36
CA THR A 76 -24.62 -3.07 -10.90
C THR A 76 -24.37 -1.60 -10.54
N ALA A 77 -25.23 -1.02 -9.73
CA ALA A 77 -25.28 0.41 -9.43
C ALA A 77 -25.06 0.70 -7.94
N ILE A 78 -24.27 1.72 -7.66
CA ILE A 78 -23.99 2.23 -6.31
C ILE A 78 -24.33 3.71 -6.29
N THR A 79 -25.23 4.12 -5.39
CA THR A 79 -25.58 5.54 -5.22
C THR A 79 -24.56 6.21 -4.31
N VAL A 80 -23.97 7.31 -4.80
CA VAL A 80 -23.05 8.17 -4.06
C VAL A 80 -23.74 9.49 -3.78
N ASN A 81 -23.92 9.80 -2.49
CA ASN A 81 -24.65 10.98 -2.06
C ASN A 81 -23.98 12.28 -2.47
N CYS A 82 -24.76 13.38 -2.42
CA CYS A 82 -24.36 14.73 -2.79
C CYS A 82 -22.96 15.11 -2.30
N CYS A 83 -22.28 15.89 -3.16
CA CYS A 83 -21.03 16.59 -2.89
C CYS A 83 -19.77 15.68 -2.83
N SER A 84 -19.90 14.38 -2.95
CA SER A 84 -18.77 13.50 -3.16
C SER A 84 -18.40 13.43 -4.64
N ASN A 85 -17.11 13.56 -4.91
CA ASN A 85 -16.51 13.39 -6.25
C ASN A 85 -15.66 12.12 -6.33
N SER A 86 -15.83 11.23 -5.36
CA SER A 86 -15.12 9.96 -5.30
C SER A 86 -15.91 8.89 -4.56
N TYR A 87 -15.59 7.64 -4.86
CA TYR A 87 -16.12 6.46 -4.20
C TYR A 87 -15.05 5.38 -4.15
N THR A 88 -14.93 4.67 -3.03
CA THR A 88 -14.08 3.49 -2.91
C THR A 88 -14.95 2.23 -2.89
N HIS A 89 -14.83 1.42 -3.92
CA HIS A 89 -15.49 0.13 -4.06
C HIS A 89 -14.62 -0.93 -3.37
N THR A 90 -15.08 -1.49 -2.27
CA THR A 90 -14.37 -2.47 -1.44
C THR A 90 -14.99 -3.85 -1.52
N GLY A 91 -14.29 -4.88 -1.03
CA GLY A 91 -14.77 -6.26 -1.04
C GLY A 91 -14.70 -6.92 -2.41
N LEU A 92 -13.84 -6.42 -3.28
CA LEU A 92 -13.60 -6.94 -4.60
C LEU A 92 -12.63 -8.13 -4.57
N ASP A 93 -12.79 -9.04 -5.52
CA ASP A 93 -11.84 -10.13 -5.73
C ASP A 93 -10.48 -9.56 -6.18
N ASN A 94 -9.39 -10.14 -5.68
CA ASN A 94 -8.04 -9.77 -6.11
C ASN A 94 -7.76 -10.25 -7.54
N ASP A 95 -6.79 -9.61 -8.20
CA ASP A 95 -6.35 -9.91 -9.57
C ASP A 95 -7.50 -9.89 -10.60
N THR A 96 -8.54 -9.10 -10.32
CA THR A 96 -9.75 -9.00 -11.12
C THR A 96 -9.90 -7.58 -11.66
N THR A 97 -10.14 -7.46 -12.97
CA THR A 97 -10.39 -6.16 -13.60
C THR A 97 -11.86 -5.79 -13.44
N TYR A 98 -12.09 -4.61 -12.89
CA TYR A 98 -13.42 -4.03 -12.74
C TYR A 98 -13.54 -2.78 -13.63
N TYR A 99 -14.69 -2.62 -14.25
CA TYR A 99 -15.02 -1.55 -15.18
C TYR A 99 -16.08 -0.66 -14.56
N TYR A 100 -15.96 0.66 -14.78
CA TYR A 100 -16.82 1.66 -14.15
C TYR A 100 -17.26 2.73 -15.11
N LYS A 101 -18.49 3.21 -14.94
CA LYS A 101 -19.01 4.47 -15.48
C LYS A 101 -19.73 5.22 -14.38
N VAL A 102 -19.74 6.54 -14.46
CA VAL A 102 -20.41 7.41 -13.49
C VAL A 102 -21.47 8.22 -14.22
N ALA A 103 -22.65 8.33 -13.62
CA ALA A 103 -23.70 9.25 -14.05
C ALA A 103 -23.99 10.25 -12.93
N ALA A 104 -24.31 11.48 -13.30
CA ALA A 104 -24.82 12.48 -12.38
C ALA A 104 -26.34 12.38 -12.28
N VAL A 105 -26.91 12.74 -11.13
CA VAL A 105 -28.35 12.69 -10.85
C VAL A 105 -28.82 14.04 -10.30
N ASN A 106 -29.99 14.49 -10.72
CA ASN A 106 -30.71 15.64 -10.14
C ASN A 106 -32.21 15.33 -9.99
N SER A 107 -33.03 16.36 -9.71
CA SER A 107 -34.48 16.20 -9.61
C SER A 107 -35.17 15.75 -10.89
N ASP A 108 -34.56 16.00 -12.05
CA ASP A 108 -35.11 15.68 -13.36
C ASP A 108 -34.76 14.24 -13.82
N GLY A 109 -33.79 13.62 -13.13
CA GLY A 109 -33.39 12.24 -13.37
C GLY A 109 -31.88 12.02 -13.42
N THR A 110 -31.51 10.89 -14.04
CA THR A 110 -30.12 10.49 -14.27
C THR A 110 -29.64 11.00 -15.62
N GLY A 111 -28.49 11.68 -15.61
CA GLY A 111 -27.82 12.19 -16.80
C GLY A 111 -27.09 11.09 -17.59
N GLU A 112 -26.25 11.54 -18.53
CA GLU A 112 -25.46 10.65 -19.37
C GLU A 112 -24.34 9.95 -18.60
N LEU A 113 -23.97 8.74 -19.07
CA LEU A 113 -22.84 7.99 -18.53
C LEU A 113 -21.51 8.59 -18.99
N SER A 114 -20.53 8.61 -18.09
CA SER A 114 -19.14 8.92 -18.43
C SER A 114 -18.53 7.91 -19.42
N SER A 115 -17.34 8.23 -19.92
CA SER A 115 -16.47 7.22 -20.52
C SER A 115 -16.19 6.11 -19.52
N GLU A 116 -16.01 4.87 -20.03
CA GLU A 116 -15.64 3.72 -19.21
C GLU A 116 -14.18 3.83 -18.78
N VAL A 117 -13.93 3.53 -17.51
CA VAL A 117 -12.59 3.37 -16.94
C VAL A 117 -12.51 2.02 -16.27
N ASN A 118 -11.29 1.50 -16.11
CA ASN A 118 -11.09 0.22 -15.43
C ASN A 118 -9.85 0.27 -14.52
N ALA A 119 -9.83 -0.67 -13.56
CA ALA A 119 -8.65 -0.96 -12.77
C ALA A 119 -8.66 -2.45 -12.40
N THR A 120 -7.48 -3.05 -12.35
CA THR A 120 -7.30 -4.42 -11.88
C THR A 120 -6.86 -4.38 -10.43
N THR A 121 -7.66 -4.94 -9.54
CA THR A 121 -7.33 -5.08 -8.12
C THR A 121 -6.06 -5.90 -7.95
N TYR A 122 -5.35 -5.67 -6.88
CA TYR A 122 -4.17 -6.47 -6.55
C TYR A 122 -4.32 -7.09 -5.16
N LYS A 123 -3.47 -8.07 -4.89
CA LYS A 123 -3.36 -8.73 -3.61
C LYS A 123 -2.15 -8.17 -2.87
N TYR A 124 -2.31 -7.81 -1.60
CA TYR A 124 -1.15 -7.70 -0.74
C TYR A 124 -0.55 -9.09 -0.49
N LEU A 125 0.76 -9.13 -0.35
CA LEU A 125 1.45 -10.35 0.00
C LEU A 125 0.98 -10.86 1.37
N SER A 126 0.82 -12.16 1.46
CA SER A 126 0.50 -12.82 2.73
C SER A 126 1.79 -13.17 3.45
N SER A 127 1.93 -12.72 4.70
CA SER A 127 3.05 -13.10 5.54
C SER A 127 2.97 -14.56 5.95
N THR A 128 4.14 -15.19 6.06
CA THR A 128 4.30 -16.51 6.69
C THR A 128 4.53 -16.40 8.20
N SER A 129 4.73 -15.19 8.72
CA SER A 129 4.85 -14.91 10.15
C SER A 129 3.50 -14.57 10.77
N THR A 130 3.26 -15.06 11.99
CA THR A 130 2.05 -14.68 12.75
C THR A 130 2.28 -13.33 13.42
N ALA A 131 1.45 -12.35 13.06
CA ALA A 131 1.48 -11.05 13.70
C ALA A 131 0.96 -11.12 15.15
N SER A 132 1.67 -10.50 16.08
CA SER A 132 1.28 -10.39 17.48
C SER A 132 1.97 -9.20 18.14
N GLY A 133 1.40 -8.67 19.23
CA GLY A 133 1.97 -7.56 19.99
C GLY A 133 1.98 -6.23 19.25
N SER A 134 2.78 -5.30 19.78
CA SER A 134 2.95 -3.97 19.21
C SER A 134 4.21 -3.28 19.71
N ILE A 135 4.75 -2.37 18.91
CA ILE A 135 5.93 -1.54 19.21
C ILE A 135 5.51 -0.08 19.14
N THR A 136 5.77 0.68 20.19
CA THR A 136 5.48 2.13 20.20
C THR A 136 6.59 2.89 19.47
N VAL A 137 6.20 3.73 18.52
CA VAL A 137 7.08 4.55 17.68
C VAL A 137 6.61 6.01 17.77
N GLY A 138 7.18 6.77 18.70
CA GLY A 138 6.68 8.12 18.98
C GLY A 138 5.25 8.12 19.50
N SER A 139 4.36 8.80 18.80
CA SER A 139 2.90 8.80 19.07
C SER A 139 2.14 7.67 18.39
N GLU A 140 2.79 6.95 17.48
CA GLU A 140 2.17 5.89 16.69
C GLU A 140 2.44 4.52 17.30
N THR A 141 1.63 3.54 16.89
CA THR A 141 1.80 2.14 17.27
C THR A 141 1.98 1.28 16.03
N MET A 142 3.14 0.66 15.92
CA MET A 142 3.45 -0.34 14.91
C MET A 142 2.92 -1.70 15.35
N SER A 143 1.99 -2.29 14.61
CA SER A 143 1.37 -3.59 14.93
C SER A 143 0.82 -4.25 13.67
N GLY A 144 0.75 -5.58 13.64
CA GLY A 144 0.23 -6.33 12.49
C GLY A 144 1.27 -6.51 11.38
N VAL A 145 0.79 -6.54 10.16
CA VAL A 145 1.58 -6.75 8.93
C VAL A 145 1.62 -5.46 8.13
N TYR A 146 2.80 -5.07 7.69
CA TYR A 146 3.02 -4.02 6.69
C TYR A 146 3.61 -4.68 5.45
N ALA A 147 2.98 -4.55 4.29
CA ALA A 147 3.38 -5.23 3.06
C ALA A 147 3.37 -4.28 1.86
N THR A 148 4.21 -4.61 0.87
CA THR A 148 4.07 -4.05 -0.48
C THR A 148 2.96 -4.76 -1.24
N GLU A 149 2.51 -4.13 -2.30
CA GLU A 149 1.81 -4.81 -3.38
C GLU A 149 2.73 -5.87 -4.02
N CYS A 150 2.13 -6.69 -4.87
CA CYS A 150 2.84 -7.54 -5.79
C CYS A 150 3.56 -6.68 -6.84
N ILE A 151 4.89 -6.60 -6.77
CA ILE A 151 5.69 -5.72 -7.62
C ILE A 151 6.14 -6.49 -8.86
N THR A 152 5.77 -6.00 -10.05
CA THR A 152 6.12 -6.59 -11.35
C THR A 152 7.07 -5.71 -12.18
N THR A 153 7.49 -4.56 -11.63
CA THR A 153 8.33 -3.57 -12.31
C THR A 153 9.81 -3.78 -12.03
N ALA A 154 10.67 -3.24 -12.90
CA ALA A 154 12.12 -3.24 -12.78
C ALA A 154 12.79 -4.64 -12.77
N LEU A 155 12.06 -5.73 -13.04
CA LEU A 155 12.54 -7.11 -12.93
C LEU A 155 13.76 -7.41 -13.80
N SER A 156 13.76 -6.98 -15.07
CA SER A 156 14.89 -7.23 -15.98
C SER A 156 16.19 -6.64 -15.47
N THR A 157 16.12 -5.45 -14.87
CA THR A 157 17.28 -4.77 -14.26
C THR A 157 17.73 -5.52 -12.99
N LEU A 158 16.81 -5.96 -12.14
CA LEU A 158 17.12 -6.68 -10.91
C LEU A 158 17.73 -8.07 -11.21
N ILE A 159 17.15 -8.80 -12.17
CA ILE A 159 17.67 -10.11 -12.60
C ILE A 159 19.08 -9.97 -13.20
N SER A 160 19.28 -9.04 -14.12
CA SER A 160 20.59 -8.83 -14.76
C SER A 160 21.66 -8.36 -13.78
N ALA A 161 21.27 -7.66 -12.72
CA ALA A 161 22.15 -7.24 -11.63
C ALA A 161 22.38 -8.36 -10.58
N GLY A 162 21.78 -9.52 -10.72
CA GLY A 162 21.85 -10.61 -9.74
C GLY A 162 21.27 -10.26 -8.37
N ARG A 163 20.22 -9.43 -8.35
CA ARG A 163 19.56 -8.97 -7.12
C ARG A 163 18.38 -9.84 -6.72
N VAL A 164 17.85 -10.63 -7.64
CA VAL A 164 16.71 -11.53 -7.46
C VAL A 164 16.96 -12.83 -8.23
N PRO A 165 16.28 -13.94 -7.90
CA PRO A 165 16.32 -15.18 -8.68
C PRO A 165 16.04 -14.95 -10.17
N SER A 166 16.65 -15.73 -11.05
CA SER A 166 16.53 -15.54 -12.50
C SER A 166 15.15 -15.83 -13.06
N ASP A 167 14.32 -16.57 -12.34
CA ASP A 167 12.94 -16.92 -12.69
C ASP A 167 11.89 -16.00 -12.06
N THR A 168 12.31 -14.89 -11.43
CA THR A 168 11.40 -13.96 -10.77
C THR A 168 10.55 -13.21 -11.78
N ALA A 169 9.23 -13.36 -11.67
CA ALA A 169 8.22 -12.60 -12.42
C ALA A 169 7.52 -11.51 -11.58
N SER A 170 7.57 -11.65 -10.26
CA SER A 170 7.12 -10.63 -9.31
C SER A 170 7.79 -10.82 -7.95
N TYR A 171 7.73 -9.79 -7.11
CA TYR A 171 8.31 -9.82 -5.77
C TYR A 171 7.63 -8.84 -4.83
N GLY A 172 7.94 -8.94 -3.55
CA GLY A 172 7.55 -7.94 -2.58
C GLY A 172 8.16 -8.15 -1.21
N PHE A 173 7.91 -7.18 -0.34
CA PHE A 173 8.50 -7.07 0.98
C PHE A 173 7.44 -6.91 2.04
N MET A 174 7.74 -7.45 3.24
CA MET A 174 6.87 -7.30 4.40
C MET A 174 7.67 -7.08 5.66
N THR A 175 7.10 -6.30 6.58
CA THR A 175 7.52 -6.20 7.97
C THR A 175 6.35 -6.59 8.85
N VAL A 176 6.57 -7.56 9.71
CA VAL A 176 5.57 -8.13 10.61
C VAL A 176 5.99 -7.90 12.04
N VAL A 177 5.13 -7.30 12.85
CA VAL A 177 5.33 -7.23 14.30
C VAL A 177 4.94 -8.57 14.89
N THR A 178 5.88 -9.25 15.53
CA THR A 178 5.71 -10.62 16.07
C THR A 178 5.78 -10.66 17.60
N GLY A 179 5.93 -9.50 18.25
CA GLY A 179 5.99 -9.36 19.70
C GLY A 179 5.97 -7.90 20.15
N SER A 180 6.26 -7.64 21.41
CA SER A 180 6.39 -6.29 21.95
C SER A 180 7.73 -5.62 21.57
N ASP A 181 8.71 -6.42 21.17
CA ASP A 181 10.07 -6.03 20.79
C ASP A 181 10.64 -6.93 19.69
N ASN A 182 9.77 -7.56 18.90
CA ASN A 182 10.16 -8.50 17.87
C ASN A 182 9.52 -8.12 16.53
N ILE A 183 10.29 -8.19 15.45
CA ILE A 183 9.81 -8.07 14.09
C ILE A 183 10.35 -9.19 13.19
N SER A 184 9.62 -9.46 12.12
CA SER A 184 10.05 -10.32 11.02
C SER A 184 10.04 -9.50 9.73
N GLU A 185 11.12 -9.52 8.99
CA GLU A 185 11.20 -8.98 7.64
C GLU A 185 11.17 -10.13 6.63
N GLU A 186 10.30 -10.04 5.64
CA GLU A 186 10.15 -11.05 4.61
C GLU A 186 10.35 -10.43 3.23
N SER A 187 11.19 -11.08 2.41
CA SER A 187 11.32 -10.82 0.97
C SER A 187 10.82 -12.05 0.23
N GLN A 188 9.80 -11.88 -0.58
CA GLN A 188 9.18 -12.97 -1.34
C GLN A 188 9.36 -12.72 -2.84
N PHE A 189 9.79 -13.75 -3.56
CA PHE A 189 10.00 -13.74 -5.01
C PHE A 189 9.15 -14.84 -5.64
N PHE A 190 8.52 -14.54 -6.77
CA PHE A 190 7.52 -15.42 -7.39
C PHE A 190 7.82 -15.63 -8.86
N THR A 191 7.43 -16.79 -9.38
CA THR A 191 7.58 -17.16 -10.81
C THR A 191 6.44 -16.65 -11.69
N ASP A 192 5.40 -16.07 -11.09
CA ASP A 192 4.23 -15.52 -11.78
C ASP A 192 3.99 -14.05 -11.39
N SER A 193 3.26 -13.33 -12.24
CA SER A 193 2.95 -11.91 -12.03
C SER A 193 1.88 -11.64 -10.97
N SER A 194 1.22 -12.67 -10.48
CA SER A 194 0.13 -12.60 -9.48
C SER A 194 0.63 -12.86 -8.05
N CYS A 195 1.94 -13.06 -7.84
CA CYS A 195 2.54 -13.37 -6.54
C CYS A 195 1.93 -14.60 -5.86
N THR A 196 1.76 -15.69 -6.59
CA THR A 196 1.14 -16.92 -6.09
C THR A 196 2.09 -18.09 -5.96
N THR A 197 3.05 -18.23 -6.88
CA THR A 197 3.99 -19.36 -6.93
C THR A 197 5.38 -18.92 -6.50
N ASN A 198 5.80 -19.27 -5.30
CA ASN A 198 7.08 -18.85 -4.74
C ASN A 198 8.27 -19.42 -5.54
N SER A 199 9.21 -18.56 -5.92
CA SER A 199 10.57 -18.91 -6.31
C SER A 199 11.49 -18.98 -5.09
N LEU A 200 11.40 -17.95 -4.21
CA LEU A 200 12.22 -17.85 -3.01
C LEU A 200 11.50 -17.03 -1.94
N LEU A 201 11.56 -17.50 -0.69
CA LEU A 201 11.23 -16.74 0.51
C LEU A 201 12.48 -16.56 1.36
N LEU A 202 12.82 -15.32 1.65
CA LEU A 202 13.81 -14.93 2.65
C LEU A 202 13.09 -14.27 3.82
N LYS A 203 13.25 -14.82 5.02
CA LYS A 203 12.66 -14.27 6.23
C LYS A 203 13.78 -14.05 7.26
N THR A 204 13.89 -12.83 7.78
CA THR A 204 14.80 -12.53 8.88
C THR A 204 13.99 -12.10 10.09
N GLN A 205 14.24 -12.73 11.21
CA GLN A 205 13.62 -12.40 12.49
C GLN A 205 14.60 -11.64 13.35
N TYR A 206 14.10 -10.59 13.99
CA TYR A 206 14.84 -9.72 14.87
C TYR A 206 14.15 -9.63 16.22
N ASP A 207 14.96 -9.68 17.26
CA ASP A 207 14.59 -9.53 18.67
C ASP A 207 15.18 -8.25 19.23
N ASN A 208 14.73 -7.86 20.44
CA ASN A 208 15.23 -6.71 21.20
C ASN A 208 15.13 -5.40 20.38
N VAL A 209 14.05 -5.23 19.67
CA VAL A 209 13.78 -4.01 18.89
C VAL A 209 13.57 -2.85 19.85
N THR A 210 14.43 -1.84 19.74
CA THR A 210 14.31 -0.61 20.50
C THR A 210 14.17 0.58 19.55
N VAL A 211 13.33 1.54 19.93
CA VAL A 211 13.05 2.75 19.17
C VAL A 211 13.78 3.91 19.82
N GLY A 212 14.66 4.54 19.05
CA GLY A 212 15.40 5.72 19.51
C GLY A 212 14.60 7.01 19.34
N SER A 213 15.22 8.13 19.76
CA SER A 213 14.60 9.45 19.65
C SER A 213 14.40 9.87 18.19
N ALA A 214 13.29 10.54 17.92
CA ALA A 214 12.97 11.03 16.60
C ALA A 214 14.01 12.01 16.02
N SER A 215 14.25 11.91 14.72
CA SER A 215 14.94 12.92 13.93
C SER A 215 14.01 13.34 12.79
N GLY A 216 13.32 14.46 12.96
CA GLY A 216 12.18 14.84 12.10
C GLY A 216 11.03 13.84 12.28
N SER A 217 10.57 13.27 11.16
CA SER A 217 9.54 12.21 11.14
C SER A 217 10.09 10.79 11.20
N ASN A 218 11.41 10.63 11.32
CA ASN A 218 12.07 9.33 11.27
C ASN A 218 12.50 8.89 12.67
N TYR A 219 12.43 7.59 12.94
CA TYR A 219 12.81 6.96 14.19
C TYR A 219 13.87 5.88 13.92
N PRO A 220 15.05 5.98 14.56
CA PRO A 220 16.05 4.92 14.47
C PRO A 220 15.60 3.69 15.25
N LEU A 221 15.79 2.52 14.65
CA LEU A 221 15.65 1.23 15.33
C LEU A 221 17.01 0.62 15.59
N THR A 222 17.15 0.04 16.77
CA THR A 222 18.22 -0.90 17.07
C THR A 222 17.58 -2.27 17.33
N LEU A 223 18.13 -3.32 16.73
CA LEU A 223 17.55 -4.65 16.74
C LEU A 223 18.66 -5.72 16.71
N THR A 224 18.36 -6.91 17.16
CA THR A 224 19.27 -8.04 17.17
C THR A 224 18.78 -9.10 16.19
N LYS A 225 19.61 -9.49 15.23
CA LYS A 225 19.27 -10.56 14.30
C LYS A 225 19.25 -11.90 15.06
N ALA A 226 18.08 -12.53 15.10
CA ALA A 226 17.88 -13.80 15.81
C ALA A 226 18.07 -14.99 14.87
N ARG A 227 17.42 -15.00 13.72
CA ARG A 227 17.53 -16.07 12.73
C ARG A 227 17.11 -15.61 11.33
N SER A 228 17.60 -16.34 10.33
CA SER A 228 17.10 -16.28 8.96
C SER A 228 16.49 -17.63 8.60
N LEU A 229 15.33 -17.58 7.95
CA LEU A 229 14.63 -18.73 7.41
C LEU A 229 14.58 -18.55 5.88
N ILE A 230 14.96 -19.57 5.17
CA ILE A 230 15.12 -19.52 3.72
C ILE A 230 14.35 -20.70 3.14
N THR A 231 13.43 -20.44 2.22
CA THR A 231 12.70 -21.49 1.51
C THR A 231 12.78 -21.20 0.01
N ALA A 232 13.56 -22.00 -0.70
CA ALA A 232 13.58 -21.97 -2.17
C ALA A 232 12.39 -22.77 -2.69
N GLY A 233 11.58 -22.16 -3.54
CA GLY A 233 10.46 -22.80 -4.25
C GLY A 233 10.90 -23.40 -5.59
N THR A 234 12.04 -22.96 -6.12
CA THR A 234 12.60 -23.37 -7.40
C THR A 234 14.11 -23.54 -7.32
N THR A 235 14.68 -24.23 -8.32
CA THR A 235 16.15 -24.36 -8.48
C THR A 235 16.82 -23.00 -8.74
N ALA A 236 16.13 -22.05 -9.37
CA ALA A 236 16.65 -20.69 -9.56
C ALA A 236 16.75 -19.95 -8.22
N GLY A 237 15.74 -20.10 -7.34
CA GLY A 237 15.76 -19.56 -5.97
C GLY A 237 16.87 -20.22 -5.13
N GLU A 238 17.03 -21.54 -5.21
CA GLU A 238 18.11 -22.29 -4.55
C GLU A 238 19.49 -21.77 -4.98
N THR A 239 19.77 -21.75 -6.28
CA THR A 239 21.04 -21.24 -6.84
C THR A 239 21.32 -19.79 -6.44
N PHE A 240 20.30 -18.94 -6.46
CA PHE A 240 20.44 -17.55 -6.08
C PHE A 240 20.86 -17.39 -4.63
N VAL A 241 20.19 -18.07 -3.70
CA VAL A 241 20.47 -17.92 -2.27
C VAL A 241 21.82 -18.54 -1.88
N GLU A 242 22.19 -19.66 -2.46
CA GLU A 242 23.51 -20.28 -2.23
C GLU A 242 24.64 -19.34 -2.68
N ALA A 243 24.47 -18.68 -3.81
CA ALA A 243 25.42 -17.67 -4.29
C ALA A 243 25.50 -16.46 -3.34
N LEU A 244 24.38 -15.99 -2.76
CA LEU A 244 24.38 -14.90 -1.76
C LEU A 244 25.22 -15.23 -0.53
N TRP A 245 25.20 -16.48 -0.08
CA TRP A 245 26.00 -16.97 1.05
C TRP A 245 27.34 -17.57 0.64
N SER A 246 27.82 -17.26 -0.57
CA SER A 246 29.10 -17.77 -1.10
C SER A 246 29.21 -19.30 -1.01
N ASN A 247 28.09 -20.00 -1.26
CA ASN A 247 27.97 -21.47 -1.15
C ASN A 247 28.32 -22.02 0.25
N SER A 248 28.19 -21.22 1.29
CA SER A 248 28.39 -21.66 2.69
C SER A 248 27.16 -22.33 3.30
N ILE A 249 26.01 -22.22 2.66
CA ILE A 249 24.78 -22.93 3.03
C ILE A 249 24.36 -23.85 1.89
N ASN A 250 23.62 -24.89 2.22
CA ASN A 250 23.01 -25.81 1.26
C ASN A 250 21.50 -25.77 1.46
N VAL A 251 20.78 -25.24 0.46
CA VAL A 251 19.34 -25.09 0.48
C VAL A 251 18.74 -26.11 -0.47
N THR A 252 17.64 -26.73 -0.08
CA THR A 252 16.93 -27.71 -0.93
C THR A 252 15.55 -27.18 -1.27
N VAL A 253 15.16 -27.23 -2.54
CA VAL A 253 13.84 -26.79 -3.01
C VAL A 253 12.73 -27.45 -2.19
N GLY A 254 11.80 -26.63 -1.71
CA GLY A 254 10.66 -27.05 -0.90
C GLY A 254 10.97 -27.31 0.58
N THR A 255 12.24 -27.14 1.00
CA THR A 255 12.64 -27.33 2.40
C THR A 255 13.07 -26.01 3.01
N GLU A 256 12.57 -25.69 4.23
CA GLU A 256 13.02 -24.52 4.96
C GLU A 256 14.41 -24.77 5.54
N HIS A 257 15.34 -23.90 5.21
CA HIS A 257 16.67 -23.84 5.82
C HIS A 257 16.67 -22.73 6.88
N THR A 258 17.16 -23.03 8.08
CA THR A 258 17.20 -22.08 9.19
C THR A 258 18.63 -21.81 9.64
N GLU A 259 19.04 -20.55 9.56
CA GLU A 259 20.27 -20.03 10.18
C GLU A 259 19.93 -19.33 11.50
N THR A 260 20.52 -19.78 12.59
CA THR A 260 20.31 -19.19 13.93
C THR A 260 21.54 -18.42 14.36
N TYR A 261 21.36 -17.18 14.79
CA TYR A 261 22.43 -16.29 15.22
C TYR A 261 22.48 -16.22 16.75
N THR A 262 23.03 -17.24 17.39
CA THR A 262 23.18 -17.31 18.85
C THR A 262 24.36 -16.45 19.31
N GLY A 263 24.12 -15.60 20.30
CA GLY A 263 25.17 -14.77 20.88
C GLY A 263 25.65 -13.60 20.03
N SER A 264 24.90 -13.24 18.99
CA SER A 264 25.19 -12.01 18.25
C SER A 264 24.98 -10.81 19.16
N THR A 265 26.10 -10.22 19.62
CA THR A 265 26.09 -8.97 20.38
C THR A 265 26.10 -7.74 19.46
N ASN A 266 26.25 -7.94 18.17
CA ASN A 266 26.31 -6.85 17.21
C ASN A 266 24.90 -6.36 16.87
N PRO A 267 24.53 -5.15 17.31
CA PRO A 267 23.25 -4.58 16.97
C PRO A 267 23.16 -4.35 15.46
N ARG A 268 21.95 -4.47 14.95
CA ARG A 268 21.57 -4.03 13.61
C ARG A 268 20.84 -2.71 13.73
N TYR A 269 20.87 -1.93 12.70
CA TYR A 269 20.28 -0.59 12.68
C TYR A 269 19.36 -0.43 11.48
N SER A 270 18.20 0.16 11.72
CA SER A 270 17.26 0.57 10.67
C SER A 270 16.73 1.96 10.98
N LEU A 271 16.11 2.59 10.02
CA LEU A 271 15.41 3.86 10.17
C LEU A 271 14.00 3.69 9.64
N ILE A 272 13.02 4.11 10.42
CA ILE A 272 11.61 4.01 10.02
C ILE A 272 10.91 5.37 10.06
N ASN A 273 9.93 5.51 9.18
CA ASN A 273 8.91 6.55 9.22
C ASN A 273 7.56 5.83 9.21
N LEU A 274 6.76 6.05 10.24
CA LEU A 274 5.50 5.37 10.48
C LEU A 274 4.35 6.36 10.50
N SER A 275 3.29 6.04 9.78
CA SER A 275 1.96 6.62 9.97
C SER A 275 0.97 5.51 10.38
N SER A 276 -0.27 5.87 10.66
CA SER A 276 -1.31 4.90 11.05
C SER A 276 -1.49 3.74 10.06
N THR A 277 -1.17 3.94 8.79
CA THR A 277 -1.41 2.98 7.70
C THR A 277 -0.17 2.64 6.88
N THR A 278 0.93 3.39 7.02
CA THR A 278 2.09 3.24 6.13
C THR A 278 3.38 3.22 6.90
N LEU A 279 4.25 2.29 6.57
CA LEU A 279 5.62 2.17 7.06
C LEU A 279 6.59 2.40 5.90
N TYR A 280 7.53 3.32 6.07
CA TYR A 280 8.75 3.41 5.27
C TYR A 280 9.91 2.95 6.13
N GLN A 281 10.71 2.04 5.61
CA GLN A 281 11.82 1.46 6.34
C GLN A 281 13.08 1.45 5.47
N SER A 282 14.23 1.73 6.06
CA SER A 282 15.53 1.52 5.41
C SER A 282 15.91 0.05 5.46
N ASP A 283 16.85 -0.34 4.60
CA ASP A 283 17.57 -1.61 4.78
C ASP A 283 18.24 -1.66 6.15
N VAL A 284 18.34 -2.86 6.71
CA VAL A 284 19.01 -3.08 7.98
C VAL A 284 20.53 -3.03 7.80
N SER A 285 21.19 -2.17 8.55
CA SER A 285 22.64 -1.93 8.50
C SER A 285 23.37 -2.60 9.65
N GLU A 286 24.60 -3.03 9.39
CA GLU A 286 25.51 -3.58 10.42
C GLU A 286 26.39 -2.51 11.10
N SER A 287 26.49 -1.32 10.55
CA SER A 287 27.50 -0.33 10.90
C SER A 287 26.95 1.03 11.36
N GLY A 288 25.68 1.11 11.73
CA GLY A 288 25.05 2.33 12.25
C GLY A 288 23.71 2.65 11.61
N THR A 289 23.02 3.61 12.19
CA THR A 289 21.69 4.03 11.69
C THR A 289 21.81 4.61 10.30
N PRO A 290 21.00 4.10 9.32
CA PRO A 290 20.92 4.68 7.99
C PRO A 290 20.54 6.16 8.01
N SER A 291 20.97 6.93 7.00
CA SER A 291 20.69 8.38 6.90
C SER A 291 19.31 8.71 6.36
N SER A 292 18.65 7.76 5.70
CA SER A 292 17.31 7.93 5.10
C SER A 292 16.50 6.64 5.16
N VAL A 293 15.19 6.77 5.19
CA VAL A 293 14.26 5.64 4.97
C VAL A 293 14.24 5.26 3.49
N GLY A 294 13.83 4.03 3.20
CA GLY A 294 13.60 3.58 1.82
C GLY A 294 12.41 4.32 1.17
N ASN A 295 12.34 4.25 -0.14
CA ASN A 295 11.26 4.87 -0.92
C ASN A 295 10.05 3.94 -1.11
N THR A 296 10.18 2.65 -0.75
CA THR A 296 9.09 1.69 -0.87
C THR A 296 8.17 1.81 0.33
N ALA A 297 6.90 2.13 0.07
CA ALA A 297 5.87 2.16 1.10
C ALA A 297 5.37 0.74 1.37
N LEU A 298 5.33 0.35 2.64
CA LEU A 298 4.63 -0.84 3.10
C LEU A 298 3.31 -0.39 3.73
N THR A 299 2.21 -0.93 3.24
CA THR A 299 0.88 -0.56 3.72
C THR A 299 0.43 -1.57 4.78
N LYS A 300 -0.19 -1.07 5.85
CA LYS A 300 -0.76 -1.90 6.92
C LYS A 300 -1.93 -2.71 6.39
N GLN A 301 -1.93 -4.02 6.70
CA GLN A 301 -2.95 -5.00 6.33
C GLN A 301 -4.03 -5.12 7.38
#